data_cfe30c9f3b210629f9db778315896ae0
#
_entry.id   cfe30c9f3b210629f9db778315896ae0
#
_cell.length_a   1.000
_cell.length_b   1.000
_cell.length_c   1.000
_cell.angle_alpha   90.00
_cell.angle_beta   90.00
_cell.angle_gamma   90.00
#
_symmetry.space_group_name_H-M   'P 1'
#
loop_
_entity.id
_entity.type
_entity.pdbx_description
1 polymer ?
#
loop_
_entity_poly.entity_id
_entity_poly.type
_entity_poly.pdbx_seq_one_letter_code
_entity_poly.pdbx_strand_id
1 'polypeptide(L)'
;MDGAVRPSATMDMLEPCPMPGQKRTILTYLFASSDKAISRRAKFTEEVDRSSVTAPDNASINNGSADEKGKPRIEDGVIEQMNGIYGEEEPRPLHRTLGRFGAFFNMIAFSIALGILSIPMAVATIGIVPFILLCMLFSFTAWYNGYNYWRLAMMYPGVHNLQQAGELLYGPIGGVIFAFLQGIFSIFVQGSHIILGGYAFWYLGWKDCMVGLAAVFAVISFVFSLPRSYKLFSVFSAISFTSIITVVIIAMISSGVTGPVNKDPDDPPRKLLAFGATSKVPHSFLDGVLYTSNIFVSFGSTTAYLPIMAEMHHPRDFMFSLNLLVAISFVLYVIVGCIMNYNLGQYTKSPSLGSLSPIMVKVSYGLGLPTILVAGCCSGQVTGKMLLVNVFRGSWRYLLDRNWTFWGIWILINITSWALAFVLAELIPFFNTFLGLMASVFWTIFL
;
A
#
# COMPACT_ATOMS: atom_id res chain seq x y z
N MET A 1 18.75 -52.03 -13.62
CA MET A 1 19.42 -50.70 -13.71
C MET A 1 18.30 -49.68 -13.65
N ASP A 2 17.95 -49.28 -12.42
CA ASP A 2 16.76 -48.48 -12.12
C ASP A 2 17.17 -46.99 -12.05
N GLY A 3 16.66 -46.23 -13.00
CA GLY A 3 16.80 -44.77 -13.04
C GLY A 3 15.68 -44.12 -12.26
N ALA A 4 15.90 -43.84 -10.98
CA ALA A 4 14.97 -43.07 -10.19
C ALA A 4 14.96 -41.59 -10.62
N VAL A 5 13.87 -41.17 -11.24
CA VAL A 5 13.56 -39.77 -11.53
C VAL A 5 13.23 -39.08 -10.20
N ARG A 6 14.02 -38.12 -9.79
CA ARG A 6 13.72 -37.23 -8.65
C ARG A 6 12.55 -36.30 -9.04
N PRO A 7 11.51 -36.16 -8.25
CA PRO A 7 10.47 -35.15 -8.51
C PRO A 7 11.03 -33.75 -8.23
N SER A 8 10.69 -32.82 -9.11
CA SER A 8 11.09 -31.41 -9.04
C SER A 8 10.49 -30.72 -7.81
N ALA A 9 11.32 -30.05 -7.04
CA ALA A 9 11.05 -29.42 -5.72
C ALA A 9 10.13 -28.16 -5.77
N THR A 10 9.28 -27.98 -6.77
CA THR A 10 8.54 -26.74 -6.98
C THR A 10 7.03 -26.83 -6.71
N MET A 11 6.50 -27.97 -6.23
CA MET A 11 5.06 -28.15 -6.05
C MET A 11 4.62 -28.37 -4.59
N ASP A 12 5.52 -28.39 -3.62
CA ASP A 12 5.21 -28.83 -2.24
C ASP A 12 4.91 -27.69 -1.23
N MET A 13 4.56 -26.47 -1.65
CA MET A 13 4.40 -25.33 -0.74
C MET A 13 2.98 -24.84 -0.48
N LEU A 14 1.96 -25.66 -0.72
CA LEU A 14 0.58 -25.31 -0.36
C LEU A 14 0.08 -26.24 0.75
N GLU A 15 0.22 -25.84 2.01
CA GLU A 15 -0.42 -26.54 3.13
C GLU A 15 -1.94 -26.26 3.15
N PRO A 16 -2.77 -27.26 3.48
CA PRO A 16 -4.22 -27.08 3.59
C PRO A 16 -4.61 -26.20 4.78
N CYS A 17 -5.67 -25.43 4.60
CA CYS A 17 -6.27 -24.56 5.63
C CYS A 17 -6.58 -25.32 6.95
N PRO A 18 -6.25 -24.77 8.13
CA PRO A 18 -6.60 -25.39 9.41
C PRO A 18 -8.10 -25.31 9.66
N MET A 19 -8.66 -26.35 10.26
CA MET A 19 -10.06 -26.46 10.66
C MET A 19 -10.47 -25.36 11.66
N PRO A 20 -11.73 -24.88 11.67
CA PRO A 20 -12.22 -23.89 12.62
C PRO A 20 -12.06 -24.39 14.07
N GLY A 21 -11.39 -23.57 14.91
CA GLY A 21 -11.20 -23.85 16.35
C GLY A 21 -9.75 -24.08 16.80
N GLN A 22 -8.78 -24.21 15.92
CA GLN A 22 -7.38 -24.40 16.31
C GLN A 22 -6.62 -23.06 16.38
N LYS A 23 -6.32 -22.61 17.59
CA LYS A 23 -5.42 -21.45 17.84
C LYS A 23 -3.98 -21.84 17.49
N ARG A 24 -3.38 -21.21 16.51
CA ARG A 24 -1.95 -21.36 16.19
C ARG A 24 -1.29 -19.99 15.98
N THR A 25 -0.07 -19.85 16.48
CA THR A 25 0.74 -18.63 16.40
C THR A 25 1.46 -18.56 15.04
N ILE A 26 1.64 -17.36 14.47
CA ILE A 26 2.36 -17.09 13.20
C ILE A 26 3.72 -17.80 13.15
N LEU A 27 4.45 -17.81 14.27
CA LEU A 27 5.76 -18.48 14.40
C LEU A 27 5.72 -19.96 14.02
N THR A 28 4.60 -20.65 14.30
CA THR A 28 4.44 -22.07 13.94
C THR A 28 4.30 -22.29 12.44
N TYR A 29 3.78 -21.29 11.70
CA TYR A 29 3.65 -21.37 10.23
C TYR A 29 4.90 -20.97 9.48
N LEU A 30 5.68 -20.03 10.01
CA LEU A 30 6.92 -19.59 9.40
C LEU A 30 8.05 -20.63 9.51
N PHE A 31 7.99 -21.52 10.52
CA PHE A 31 9.03 -22.50 10.83
C PHE A 31 8.59 -23.97 10.75
N ALA A 32 7.33 -24.27 10.44
CA ALA A 32 6.82 -25.64 10.38
C ALA A 32 7.16 -26.33 9.04
N SER A 33 8.40 -26.71 8.89
CA SER A 33 8.76 -27.91 8.10
C SER A 33 8.90 -29.09 9.08
N SER A 34 7.81 -29.60 9.65
CA SER A 34 7.86 -30.75 10.54
C SER A 34 7.10 -31.91 9.94
N ASP A 35 7.67 -33.11 10.05
CA ASP A 35 7.11 -34.40 9.58
C ASP A 35 5.67 -34.67 10.01
N LYS A 36 5.17 -34.01 11.06
CA LYS A 36 3.77 -34.06 11.53
C LYS A 36 2.78 -33.35 10.58
N ALA A 37 3.21 -32.33 9.83
CA ALA A 37 2.39 -31.64 8.85
C ALA A 37 2.19 -32.53 7.60
N ILE A 38 3.25 -33.21 7.20
CA ILE A 38 3.27 -34.16 6.06
C ILE A 38 2.36 -35.37 6.37
N SER A 39 2.43 -35.94 7.56
CA SER A 39 1.60 -37.07 7.97
C SER A 39 0.09 -36.74 8.07
N ARG A 40 -0.25 -35.50 8.43
CA ARG A 40 -1.64 -35.01 8.44
C ARG A 40 -2.19 -34.78 7.03
N ARG A 41 -1.34 -34.33 6.11
CA ARG A 41 -1.67 -34.14 4.71
C ARG A 41 -2.02 -35.49 4.04
N ALA A 42 -1.23 -36.52 4.31
CA ALA A 42 -1.50 -37.88 3.81
C ALA A 42 -2.85 -38.42 4.31
N LYS A 43 -3.19 -38.22 5.59
CA LYS A 43 -4.49 -38.63 6.16
C LYS A 43 -5.67 -37.86 5.58
N PHE A 44 -5.50 -36.55 5.33
CA PHE A 44 -6.56 -35.74 4.75
C PHE A 44 -6.84 -36.12 3.29
N THR A 45 -5.78 -36.38 2.49
CA THR A 45 -5.93 -36.86 1.11
C THR A 45 -6.63 -38.23 1.04
N GLU A 46 -6.33 -39.11 1.99
CA GLU A 46 -6.96 -40.43 2.10
C GLU A 46 -8.44 -40.34 2.54
N GLU A 47 -8.80 -39.34 3.35
CA GLU A 47 -10.18 -39.08 3.81
C GLU A 47 -11.04 -38.44 2.72
N VAL A 48 -10.45 -37.56 1.89
CA VAL A 48 -11.09 -36.98 0.70
C VAL A 48 -11.31 -38.03 -0.37
N ASP A 49 -10.37 -38.95 -0.63
CA ASP A 49 -10.53 -40.05 -1.56
C ASP A 49 -11.60 -41.04 -1.09
N ARG A 50 -11.73 -41.29 0.22
CA ARG A 50 -12.81 -42.15 0.75
C ARG A 50 -14.18 -41.50 0.66
N SER A 51 -14.30 -40.18 0.79
CA SER A 51 -15.59 -39.47 0.66
C SER A 51 -16.09 -39.42 -0.79
N SER A 52 -15.18 -39.44 -1.75
CA SER A 52 -15.53 -39.46 -3.19
C SER A 52 -16.03 -40.84 -3.69
N VAL A 53 -15.78 -41.92 -2.95
CA VAL A 53 -16.17 -43.29 -3.33
C VAL A 53 -17.54 -43.67 -2.76
N THR A 54 -18.13 -42.92 -1.83
CA THR A 54 -19.41 -43.25 -1.16
C THR A 54 -20.61 -42.40 -1.58
N ALA A 55 -20.57 -41.71 -2.69
CA ALA A 55 -21.75 -41.00 -3.22
C ALA A 55 -22.71 -41.99 -3.91
N PRO A 56 -24.03 -42.02 -3.58
CA PRO A 56 -24.99 -42.90 -4.23
C PRO A 56 -25.30 -42.43 -5.65
N ASP A 57 -25.29 -43.39 -6.57
CA ASP A 57 -25.73 -43.26 -7.97
C ASP A 57 -27.23 -42.94 -8.03
N ASN A 58 -27.62 -41.67 -8.02
CA ASN A 58 -28.91 -41.21 -8.51
C ASN A 58 -29.02 -39.69 -8.47
N ALA A 59 -28.44 -39.00 -9.44
CA ALA A 59 -28.85 -37.66 -9.82
C ALA A 59 -28.75 -37.49 -11.33
N SER A 60 -29.91 -37.28 -11.95
CA SER A 60 -30.10 -37.05 -13.38
C SER A 60 -29.23 -35.89 -13.88
N ILE A 61 -28.37 -36.19 -14.81
CA ILE A 61 -27.46 -35.22 -15.48
C ILE A 61 -28.30 -34.37 -16.43
N ASN A 62 -28.40 -33.08 -16.14
CA ASN A 62 -28.78 -32.05 -17.09
C ASN A 62 -27.55 -31.53 -17.82
N ASN A 63 -27.50 -31.75 -19.12
CA ASN A 63 -26.42 -31.39 -20.02
C ASN A 63 -26.22 -29.86 -20.09
N GLY A 64 -25.12 -29.37 -19.57
CA GLY A 64 -24.58 -28.02 -19.83
C GLY A 64 -23.11 -28.15 -20.19
N SER A 65 -22.81 -27.93 -21.47
CA SER A 65 -21.52 -27.76 -22.16
C SER A 65 -20.23 -28.03 -21.34
N ALA A 66 -19.70 -29.24 -21.50
CA ALA A 66 -18.34 -29.59 -21.10
C ALA A 66 -17.36 -29.14 -22.18
N ASP A 67 -16.26 -28.53 -21.77
CA ASP A 67 -15.08 -28.32 -22.63
C ASP A 67 -14.41 -29.64 -22.96
N GLU A 68 -13.78 -29.69 -24.12
CA GLU A 68 -13.28 -30.87 -24.86
C GLU A 68 -12.24 -31.73 -24.12
N LYS A 69 -11.98 -31.56 -22.84
CA LYS A 69 -10.98 -32.31 -22.05
C LYS A 69 -11.39 -32.70 -20.63
N GLY A 70 -12.64 -32.88 -20.31
CA GLY A 70 -13.14 -33.69 -19.18
C GLY A 70 -12.37 -33.56 -17.82
N LYS A 71 -11.71 -32.45 -17.48
CA LYS A 71 -11.11 -32.19 -16.18
C LYS A 71 -11.86 -31.07 -15.48
N PRO A 72 -12.33 -31.26 -14.23
CA PRO A 72 -12.91 -30.16 -13.46
C PRO A 72 -11.86 -29.05 -13.31
N ARG A 73 -12.26 -27.83 -13.62
CA ARG A 73 -11.43 -26.66 -13.39
C ARG A 73 -11.17 -26.55 -11.89
N ILE A 74 -9.90 -26.36 -11.51
CA ILE A 74 -9.47 -26.13 -10.11
C ILE A 74 -10.22 -24.94 -9.48
N GLU A 75 -10.74 -24.02 -10.28
CA GLU A 75 -11.56 -22.88 -9.86
C GLU A 75 -12.91 -23.31 -9.24
N ASP A 76 -13.53 -24.38 -9.73
CA ASP A 76 -14.86 -24.83 -9.24
C ASP A 76 -14.72 -25.48 -7.85
N GLY A 77 -13.67 -26.23 -7.60
CA GLY A 77 -13.41 -26.85 -6.30
C GLY A 77 -13.04 -25.86 -5.19
N VAL A 78 -12.40 -24.73 -5.53
CA VAL A 78 -12.07 -23.66 -4.57
C VAL A 78 -13.31 -22.85 -4.20
N ILE A 79 -14.25 -22.66 -5.14
CA ILE A 79 -15.52 -21.98 -4.91
C ILE A 79 -16.41 -22.80 -3.98
N GLU A 80 -16.44 -24.12 -4.15
CA GLU A 80 -17.25 -25.03 -3.32
C GLU A 80 -16.74 -25.11 -1.87
N GLN A 81 -15.42 -25.01 -1.66
CA GLN A 81 -14.82 -24.97 -0.33
C GLN A 81 -15.04 -23.63 0.41
N MET A 82 -15.17 -22.52 -0.29
CA MET A 82 -15.49 -21.23 0.29
C MET A 82 -16.94 -21.17 0.79
N ASN A 83 -17.88 -21.85 0.13
CA ASN A 83 -19.30 -21.92 0.51
C ASN A 83 -19.49 -22.62 1.87
N GLY A 84 -18.63 -23.55 2.25
CA GLY A 84 -18.72 -24.26 3.54
C GLY A 84 -18.31 -23.45 4.77
N ILE A 85 -17.57 -22.37 4.61
CA ILE A 85 -17.04 -21.55 5.73
C ILE A 85 -17.98 -20.40 6.12
N TYR A 86 -18.78 -19.90 5.20
CA TYR A 86 -19.63 -18.70 5.41
C TYR A 86 -21.14 -18.95 5.42
N GLY A 87 -21.58 -20.23 5.38
CA GLY A 87 -23.01 -20.60 5.48
C GLY A 87 -23.88 -19.99 4.39
N GLU A 88 -24.50 -20.86 3.63
CA GLU A 88 -25.59 -20.66 2.67
C GLU A 88 -25.65 -19.33 1.89
N GLU A 89 -25.46 -19.45 0.58
CA GLU A 89 -25.57 -18.42 -0.46
C GLU A 89 -24.44 -17.38 -0.47
N GLU A 90 -23.29 -17.79 -1.03
CA GLU A 90 -22.31 -16.81 -1.46
C GLU A 90 -22.89 -15.86 -2.51
N PRO A 91 -22.81 -14.55 -2.27
CA PRO A 91 -22.98 -13.60 -3.35
C PRO A 91 -21.78 -13.76 -4.31
N ARG A 92 -22.09 -13.71 -5.60
CA ARG A 92 -21.16 -13.75 -6.73
C ARG A 92 -19.85 -13.10 -6.38
N PRO A 93 -18.69 -13.67 -6.79
CA PRO A 93 -17.38 -13.16 -6.40
C PRO A 93 -17.33 -11.63 -6.55
N LEU A 94 -16.90 -10.92 -5.53
CA LEU A 94 -16.64 -9.47 -5.60
C LEU A 94 -16.08 -9.20 -6.99
N HIS A 95 -16.62 -8.23 -7.72
CA HIS A 95 -16.24 -7.94 -9.09
C HIS A 95 -14.72 -7.78 -9.18
N ARG A 96 -14.01 -8.89 -9.35
CA ARG A 96 -12.57 -8.93 -9.58
C ARG A 96 -12.31 -8.33 -10.95
N THR A 97 -12.09 -7.03 -10.99
CA THR A 97 -11.97 -6.27 -12.25
C THR A 97 -10.57 -5.68 -12.44
N LEU A 98 -9.66 -5.87 -11.47
CA LEU A 98 -8.35 -5.25 -11.46
C LEU A 98 -7.29 -6.17 -12.09
N GLY A 99 -6.67 -5.72 -13.18
CA GLY A 99 -5.52 -6.39 -13.79
C GLY A 99 -4.20 -6.09 -13.08
N ARG A 100 -3.14 -6.83 -13.39
CA ARG A 100 -1.80 -6.70 -12.79
C ARG A 100 -1.21 -5.29 -12.90
N PHE A 101 -1.37 -4.59 -14.02
CA PHE A 101 -0.91 -3.20 -14.15
C PHE A 101 -1.76 -2.23 -13.34
N GLY A 102 -3.09 -2.45 -13.25
CA GLY A 102 -3.95 -1.66 -12.39
C GLY A 102 -3.59 -1.80 -10.91
N ALA A 103 -3.23 -3.01 -10.45
CA ALA A 103 -2.71 -3.25 -9.12
C ALA A 103 -1.38 -2.51 -8.89
N PHE A 104 -0.45 -2.58 -9.84
CA PHE A 104 0.80 -1.83 -9.80
C PHE A 104 0.56 -0.33 -9.67
N PHE A 105 -0.30 0.28 -10.52
CA PHE A 105 -0.57 1.71 -10.47
C PHE A 105 -1.21 2.14 -9.14
N ASN A 106 -2.12 1.35 -8.58
CA ASN A 106 -2.70 1.66 -7.28
C ASN A 106 -1.64 1.60 -6.16
N MET A 107 -0.79 0.59 -6.14
CA MET A 107 0.28 0.47 -5.14
C MET A 107 1.32 1.58 -5.26
N ILE A 108 1.73 1.92 -6.48
CA ILE A 108 2.78 2.94 -6.69
C ILE A 108 2.27 4.35 -6.37
N ALA A 109 1.00 4.66 -6.66
CA ALA A 109 0.38 5.92 -6.25
C ALA A 109 0.30 6.05 -4.73
N PHE A 110 0.10 4.92 -4.02
CA PHE A 110 0.11 4.89 -2.55
C PHE A 110 1.51 5.10 -1.97
N SER A 111 2.55 4.59 -2.61
CA SER A 111 3.93 4.59 -2.11
C SER A 111 4.69 5.89 -2.44
N ILE A 112 4.69 6.31 -3.71
CA ILE A 112 5.64 7.34 -4.18
C ILE A 112 5.25 8.76 -3.78
N ALA A 113 3.97 9.08 -3.65
CA ALA A 113 3.47 10.45 -3.59
C ALA A 113 4.12 11.35 -2.52
N LEU A 114 4.20 10.88 -1.28
CA LEU A 114 4.77 11.65 -0.17
C LEU A 114 6.27 11.42 -0.03
N GLY A 115 6.67 10.15 -0.16
CA GLY A 115 8.03 9.73 0.12
C GLY A 115 9.05 10.46 -0.73
N ILE A 116 8.85 10.49 -2.04
CA ILE A 116 9.84 11.03 -2.99
C ILE A 116 10.20 12.51 -2.73
N LEU A 117 9.28 13.28 -2.16
CA LEU A 117 9.50 14.70 -1.85
C LEU A 117 10.35 14.93 -0.60
N SER A 118 10.46 13.95 0.28
CA SER A 118 11.30 14.01 1.48
C SER A 118 12.69 13.40 1.29
N ILE A 119 12.86 12.54 0.28
CA ILE A 119 14.09 11.80 -0.01
C ILE A 119 15.34 12.69 -0.15
N PRO A 120 15.34 13.81 -0.92
CA PRO A 120 16.54 14.62 -1.06
C PRO A 120 17.06 15.18 0.27
N MET A 121 16.15 15.51 1.18
CA MET A 121 16.52 15.99 2.52
C MET A 121 17.08 14.85 3.38
N ALA A 122 16.56 13.64 3.24
CA ALA A 122 17.12 12.47 3.90
C ALA A 122 18.59 12.25 3.49
N VAL A 123 18.89 12.32 2.18
CA VAL A 123 20.27 12.21 1.68
C VAL A 123 21.15 13.33 2.26
N ALA A 124 20.64 14.57 2.33
CA ALA A 124 21.37 15.70 2.88
C ALA A 124 21.69 15.55 4.37
N THR A 125 20.87 14.81 5.13
CA THR A 125 21.01 14.61 6.58
C THR A 125 21.91 13.43 6.93
N ILE A 126 21.77 12.30 6.25
CA ILE A 126 22.49 11.06 6.63
C ILE A 126 23.68 10.74 5.72
N GLY A 127 23.77 11.36 4.55
CA GLY A 127 24.79 11.08 3.53
C GLY A 127 24.34 10.02 2.53
N ILE A 128 25.08 9.91 1.41
CA ILE A 128 24.68 9.06 0.27
C ILE A 128 24.80 7.59 0.59
N VAL A 129 25.90 7.14 1.24
CA VAL A 129 26.14 5.72 1.47
C VAL A 129 25.11 5.14 2.43
N PRO A 130 24.86 5.69 3.63
CA PRO A 130 23.79 5.23 4.51
C PRO A 130 22.42 5.26 3.83
N PHE A 131 22.13 6.30 3.05
CA PHE A 131 20.88 6.41 2.31
C PHE A 131 20.66 5.23 1.35
N ILE A 132 21.65 4.91 0.50
CA ILE A 132 21.53 3.80 -0.46
C ILE A 132 21.35 2.47 0.28
N LEU A 133 22.13 2.23 1.35
CA LEU A 133 22.01 1.03 2.16
C LEU A 133 20.62 0.89 2.81
N LEU A 134 20.09 1.97 3.35
CA LEU A 134 18.73 1.99 3.91
C LEU A 134 17.66 1.79 2.83
N CYS A 135 17.81 2.39 1.65
CA CYS A 135 16.90 2.13 0.53
C CYS A 135 16.93 0.66 0.11
N MET A 136 18.09 0.01 0.05
CA MET A 136 18.19 -1.42 -0.22
C MET A 136 17.51 -2.27 0.86
N LEU A 137 17.77 -1.95 2.12
CA LEU A 137 17.17 -2.66 3.26
C LEU A 137 15.65 -2.53 3.24
N PHE A 138 15.13 -1.30 3.11
CA PHE A 138 13.68 -1.07 3.17
C PHE A 138 12.94 -1.55 1.92
N SER A 139 13.57 -1.51 0.74
CA SER A 139 12.99 -2.12 -0.46
C SER A 139 12.90 -3.63 -0.34
N PHE A 140 13.93 -4.28 0.20
CA PHE A 140 13.89 -5.72 0.48
C PHE A 140 12.82 -6.06 1.52
N THR A 141 12.72 -5.28 2.60
CA THR A 141 11.71 -5.48 3.63
C THR A 141 10.29 -5.32 3.07
N ALA A 142 10.04 -4.29 2.25
CA ALA A 142 8.76 -4.08 1.59
C ALA A 142 8.39 -5.22 0.64
N TRP A 143 9.37 -5.74 -0.11
CA TRP A 143 9.20 -6.91 -0.96
C TRP A 143 8.87 -8.16 -0.16
N TYR A 144 9.64 -8.43 0.91
CA TYR A 144 9.43 -9.60 1.76
C TYR A 144 8.06 -9.59 2.44
N ASN A 145 7.62 -8.43 2.93
CA ASN A 145 6.28 -8.27 3.47
C ASN A 145 5.20 -8.49 2.43
N GLY A 146 5.35 -7.92 1.23
CA GLY A 146 4.42 -8.15 0.13
C GLY A 146 4.32 -9.63 -0.25
N TYR A 147 5.45 -10.35 -0.23
CA TYR A 147 5.48 -11.80 -0.43
C TYR A 147 4.72 -12.55 0.67
N ASN A 148 4.88 -12.17 1.95
CA ASN A 148 4.16 -12.79 3.06
C ASN A 148 2.64 -12.52 2.97
N TYR A 149 2.22 -11.29 2.62
CA TYR A 149 0.81 -10.97 2.40
C TYR A 149 0.22 -11.75 1.21
N TRP A 150 1.00 -11.91 0.14
CA TRP A 150 0.59 -12.76 -0.99
C TRP A 150 0.41 -14.21 -0.56
N ARG A 151 1.35 -14.78 0.18
CA ARG A 151 1.21 -16.14 0.75
C ARG A 151 -0.02 -16.26 1.64
N LEU A 152 -0.24 -15.27 2.51
CA LEU A 152 -1.42 -15.23 3.38
C LEU A 152 -2.71 -15.25 2.56
N ALA A 153 -2.83 -14.41 1.54
CA ALA A 153 -4.00 -14.34 0.68
C ALA A 153 -4.22 -15.62 -0.15
N MET A 154 -3.14 -16.33 -0.53
CA MET A 154 -3.25 -17.63 -1.23
C MET A 154 -3.66 -18.76 -0.30
N MET A 155 -3.23 -18.73 0.98
CA MET A 155 -3.61 -19.75 1.98
C MET A 155 -5.02 -19.51 2.55
N TYR A 156 -5.43 -18.25 2.64
CA TYR A 156 -6.70 -17.84 3.24
C TYR A 156 -7.45 -16.87 2.30
N PRO A 157 -8.16 -17.39 1.29
CA PRO A 157 -8.84 -16.57 0.28
C PRO A 157 -9.88 -15.59 0.83
N GLY A 158 -10.41 -15.85 2.05
CA GLY A 158 -11.36 -14.97 2.75
C GLY A 158 -10.72 -13.75 3.43
N VAL A 159 -9.38 -13.62 3.43
CA VAL A 159 -8.68 -12.48 4.05
C VAL A 159 -8.47 -11.38 3.01
N HIS A 160 -9.27 -10.33 3.08
CA HIS A 160 -9.27 -9.22 2.12
C HIS A 160 -8.72 -7.91 2.66
N ASN A 161 -8.48 -7.83 3.97
CA ASN A 161 -7.95 -6.63 4.61
C ASN A 161 -7.11 -6.98 5.85
N LEU A 162 -6.41 -5.97 6.36
CA LEU A 162 -5.50 -6.13 7.49
C LEU A 162 -6.22 -6.51 8.79
N GLN A 163 -7.45 -6.05 8.97
CA GLN A 163 -8.27 -6.42 10.12
C GLN A 163 -8.56 -7.92 10.15
N GLN A 164 -8.98 -8.50 9.00
CA GLN A 164 -9.25 -9.94 8.91
C GLN A 164 -7.97 -10.76 9.11
N ALA A 165 -6.83 -10.24 8.64
CA ALA A 165 -5.53 -10.83 8.95
C ALA A 165 -5.25 -10.81 10.48
N GLY A 166 -5.51 -9.69 11.15
CA GLY A 166 -5.39 -9.57 12.60
C GLY A 166 -6.36 -10.48 13.35
N GLU A 167 -7.58 -10.64 12.86
CA GLU A 167 -8.57 -11.55 13.42
C GLU A 167 -8.15 -13.02 13.28
N LEU A 168 -7.57 -13.38 12.14
CA LEU A 168 -7.03 -14.71 11.90
C LEU A 168 -5.88 -15.06 12.86
N LEU A 169 -5.03 -14.09 13.20
CA LEU A 169 -3.81 -14.30 13.97
C LEU A 169 -4.03 -14.25 15.48
N TYR A 170 -4.83 -13.29 15.94
CA TYR A 170 -5.01 -12.95 17.36
C TYR A 170 -6.46 -13.03 17.82
N GLY A 171 -7.37 -13.54 16.96
CA GLY A 171 -8.80 -13.62 17.25
C GLY A 171 -9.50 -12.25 17.14
N PRO A 172 -10.77 -12.13 17.61
CA PRO A 172 -11.58 -10.93 17.45
C PRO A 172 -10.93 -9.65 17.99
N ILE A 173 -10.18 -9.76 19.09
CA ILE A 173 -9.45 -8.64 19.71
C ILE A 173 -8.37 -8.14 18.73
N GLY A 174 -7.61 -9.05 18.12
CA GLY A 174 -6.63 -8.71 17.10
C GLY A 174 -7.25 -7.98 15.91
N GLY A 175 -8.41 -8.44 15.44
CA GLY A 175 -9.16 -7.77 14.39
C GLY A 175 -9.51 -6.32 14.73
N VAL A 176 -10.00 -6.06 15.93
CA VAL A 176 -10.34 -4.70 16.40
C VAL A 176 -9.08 -3.82 16.49
N ILE A 177 -7.98 -4.33 17.05
CA ILE A 177 -6.73 -3.60 17.18
C ILE A 177 -6.18 -3.21 15.79
N PHE A 178 -6.10 -4.16 14.87
CA PHE A 178 -5.58 -3.89 13.52
C PHE A 178 -6.50 -2.94 12.71
N ALA A 179 -7.82 -3.04 12.89
CA ALA A 179 -8.76 -2.09 12.28
C ALA A 179 -8.55 -0.67 12.80
N PHE A 180 -8.38 -0.51 14.10
CA PHE A 180 -8.13 0.78 14.74
C PHE A 180 -6.81 1.40 14.28
N LEU A 181 -5.73 0.61 14.30
CA LEU A 181 -4.41 1.05 13.87
C LEU A 181 -4.39 1.44 12.39
N GLN A 182 -5.01 0.66 11.52
CA GLN A 182 -5.13 0.98 10.10
C GLN A 182 -5.98 2.24 9.88
N GLY A 183 -7.06 2.42 10.65
CA GLY A 183 -7.89 3.63 10.61
C GLY A 183 -7.09 4.88 10.93
N ILE A 184 -6.37 4.88 12.06
CA ILE A 184 -5.54 6.01 12.47
C ILE A 184 -4.42 6.25 11.43
N PHE A 185 -3.72 5.21 10.99
CA PHE A 185 -2.69 5.34 9.94
C PHE A 185 -3.23 6.03 8.68
N SER A 186 -4.43 5.65 8.24
CA SER A 186 -5.07 6.25 7.07
C SER A 186 -5.39 7.73 7.27
N ILE A 187 -5.85 8.11 8.47
CA ILE A 187 -6.10 9.51 8.84
C ILE A 187 -4.79 10.31 8.79
N PHE A 188 -3.68 9.74 9.28
CA PHE A 188 -2.36 10.37 9.17
C PHE A 188 -1.92 10.53 7.71
N VAL A 189 -2.08 9.51 6.87
CA VAL A 189 -1.75 9.62 5.44
C VAL A 189 -2.60 10.70 4.76
N GLN A 190 -3.90 10.74 4.99
CA GLN A 190 -4.78 11.79 4.46
C GLN A 190 -4.36 13.18 4.96
N GLY A 191 -4.06 13.33 6.25
CA GLY A 191 -3.59 14.58 6.85
C GLY A 191 -2.31 15.11 6.21
N SER A 192 -1.33 14.23 5.95
CA SER A 192 -0.09 14.63 5.26
C SER A 192 -0.34 15.13 3.82
N HIS A 193 -1.34 14.56 3.13
CA HIS A 193 -1.74 15.05 1.80
C HIS A 193 -2.50 16.38 1.88
N ILE A 194 -3.29 16.62 2.94
CA ILE A 194 -3.93 17.92 3.20
C ILE A 194 -2.88 19.01 3.40
N ILE A 195 -1.85 18.78 4.22
CA ILE A 195 -0.74 19.72 4.40
C ILE A 195 -0.06 20.03 3.06
N LEU A 196 0.25 18.99 2.29
CA LEU A 196 0.93 19.16 1.01
C LEU A 196 0.05 19.85 -0.05
N GLY A 197 -1.26 19.58 -0.03
CA GLY A 197 -2.26 20.24 -0.86
C GLY A 197 -2.41 21.73 -0.52
N GLY A 198 -2.42 22.08 0.76
CA GLY A 198 -2.38 23.47 1.22
C GLY A 198 -1.14 24.20 0.72
N TYR A 199 0.05 23.60 0.82
CA TYR A 199 1.28 24.13 0.23
C TYR A 199 1.17 24.30 -1.30
N ALA A 200 0.57 23.33 -2.00
CA ALA A 200 0.40 23.44 -3.44
C ALA A 200 -0.42 24.67 -3.82
N PHE A 201 -1.58 24.90 -3.20
CA PHE A 201 -2.40 26.07 -3.46
C PHE A 201 -1.69 27.37 -3.12
N TRP A 202 -0.97 27.41 -1.98
CA TRP A 202 -0.21 28.57 -1.58
C TRP A 202 0.90 28.93 -2.58
N TYR A 203 1.65 27.95 -3.06
CA TYR A 203 2.69 28.16 -4.08
C TYR A 203 2.11 28.49 -5.45
N LEU A 204 0.93 28.00 -5.81
CA LEU A 204 0.26 28.36 -7.06
C LEU A 204 -0.20 29.81 -7.12
N GLY A 205 -0.31 30.47 -5.96
CA GLY A 205 -0.58 31.91 -5.92
C GLY A 205 -1.75 32.33 -5.02
N TRP A 206 -2.47 31.38 -4.42
CA TRP A 206 -3.47 31.68 -3.40
C TRP A 206 -2.76 31.99 -2.09
N LYS A 207 -2.56 33.28 -1.82
CA LYS A 207 -1.81 33.78 -0.64
C LYS A 207 -2.73 34.05 0.57
N ASP A 208 -3.78 33.23 0.70
CA ASP A 208 -4.74 33.30 1.79
C ASP A 208 -4.26 32.50 3.02
N CYS A 209 -5.11 32.41 4.03
CA CYS A 209 -4.86 31.63 5.23
C CYS A 209 -4.59 30.15 4.89
N MET A 210 -3.47 29.60 5.35
CA MET A 210 -3.05 28.22 5.07
C MET A 210 -4.11 27.22 5.51
N VAL A 211 -4.77 27.42 6.65
CA VAL A 211 -5.86 26.59 7.16
C VAL A 211 -7.04 26.55 6.17
N GLY A 212 -7.40 27.71 5.59
CA GLY A 212 -8.45 27.78 4.56
C GLY A 212 -8.10 26.99 3.31
N LEU A 213 -6.83 27.08 2.83
CA LEU A 213 -6.37 26.32 1.67
C LEU A 213 -6.36 24.82 1.93
N ALA A 214 -5.93 24.41 3.12
CA ALA A 214 -5.98 23.03 3.56
C ALA A 214 -7.43 22.50 3.63
N ALA A 215 -8.37 23.30 4.14
CA ALA A 215 -9.79 22.96 4.19
C ALA A 215 -10.39 22.77 2.77
N VAL A 216 -10.09 23.69 1.85
CA VAL A 216 -10.51 23.56 0.44
C VAL A 216 -9.98 22.28 -0.18
N PHE A 217 -8.69 21.97 0.04
CA PHE A 217 -8.08 20.73 -0.45
C PHE A 217 -8.74 19.48 0.16
N ALA A 218 -9.05 19.49 1.45
CA ALA A 218 -9.74 18.40 2.13
C ALA A 218 -11.14 18.14 1.53
N VAL A 219 -11.91 19.19 1.23
CA VAL A 219 -13.23 19.08 0.59
C VAL A 219 -13.11 18.50 -0.82
N ILE A 220 -12.16 18.97 -1.63
CA ILE A 220 -11.91 18.44 -2.96
C ILE A 220 -11.55 16.94 -2.86
N SER A 221 -10.65 16.59 -1.95
CA SER A 221 -10.19 15.21 -1.75
C SER A 221 -11.32 14.30 -1.29
N PHE A 222 -12.21 14.78 -0.40
CA PHE A 222 -13.43 14.06 -0.02
C PHE A 222 -14.28 13.70 -1.25
N VAL A 223 -14.56 14.67 -2.13
CA VAL A 223 -15.37 14.43 -3.34
C VAL A 223 -14.71 13.38 -4.25
N PHE A 224 -13.40 13.47 -4.44
CA PHE A 224 -12.63 12.49 -5.23
C PHE A 224 -12.50 11.11 -4.56
N SER A 225 -12.76 10.99 -3.27
CA SER A 225 -12.78 9.72 -2.53
C SER A 225 -14.08 8.95 -2.65
N LEU A 226 -15.17 9.55 -3.17
CA LEU A 226 -16.47 8.90 -3.26
C LEU A 226 -16.54 7.68 -4.19
N PRO A 227 -15.83 7.62 -5.35
CA PRO A 227 -15.79 6.43 -6.18
C PRO A 227 -15.19 5.24 -5.44
N ARG A 228 -15.85 4.05 -5.51
CA ARG A 228 -15.46 2.85 -4.74
C ARG A 228 -14.56 1.86 -5.48
N SER A 229 -14.57 1.90 -6.81
CA SER A 229 -13.91 0.87 -7.63
C SER A 229 -12.41 1.12 -7.75
N TYR A 230 -11.58 0.15 -7.36
CA TYR A 230 -10.12 0.22 -7.62
C TYR A 230 -9.79 0.20 -9.11
N LYS A 231 -10.68 -0.31 -9.97
CA LYS A 231 -10.49 -0.20 -11.43
C LYS A 231 -10.52 1.25 -11.89
N LEU A 232 -11.46 2.08 -11.39
CA LEU A 232 -11.48 3.51 -11.69
C LEU A 232 -10.27 4.21 -11.07
N PHE A 233 -9.97 3.88 -9.81
CA PHE A 233 -8.78 4.39 -9.14
C PHE A 233 -7.48 4.03 -9.86
N SER A 234 -7.37 2.88 -10.51
CA SER A 234 -6.16 2.52 -11.27
C SER A 234 -5.88 3.47 -12.43
N VAL A 235 -6.91 4.04 -13.04
CA VAL A 235 -6.75 5.08 -14.08
C VAL A 235 -6.25 6.38 -13.46
N PHE A 236 -6.85 6.83 -12.36
CA PHE A 236 -6.38 8.01 -11.64
C PHE A 236 -4.95 7.82 -11.11
N SER A 237 -4.63 6.63 -10.64
CA SER A 237 -3.29 6.27 -10.17
C SER A 237 -2.26 6.25 -11.29
N ALA A 238 -2.62 5.84 -12.50
CA ALA A 238 -1.74 5.93 -13.67
C ALA A 238 -1.46 7.39 -14.07
N ILE A 239 -2.49 8.25 -14.04
CA ILE A 239 -2.32 9.70 -14.25
C ILE A 239 -1.43 10.29 -13.14
N SER A 240 -1.67 9.93 -11.89
CA SER A 240 -0.87 10.33 -10.73
C SER A 240 0.60 9.93 -10.89
N PHE A 241 0.87 8.70 -11.28
CA PHE A 241 2.22 8.21 -11.49
C PHE A 241 2.93 8.97 -12.62
N THR A 242 2.27 9.19 -13.75
CA THR A 242 2.83 9.98 -14.85
C THR A 242 3.11 11.42 -14.41
N SER A 243 2.20 12.01 -13.64
CA SER A 243 2.34 13.34 -13.07
C SER A 243 3.57 13.44 -12.17
N ILE A 244 3.74 12.56 -11.19
CA ILE A 244 4.89 12.62 -10.27
C ILE A 244 6.23 12.38 -10.98
N ILE A 245 6.29 11.48 -11.96
CA ILE A 245 7.50 11.28 -12.76
C ILE A 245 7.88 12.56 -13.51
N THR A 246 6.90 13.22 -14.12
CA THR A 246 7.12 14.50 -14.81
C THR A 246 7.62 15.58 -13.85
N VAL A 247 6.99 15.71 -12.67
CA VAL A 247 7.40 16.67 -11.63
C VAL A 247 8.84 16.41 -11.17
N VAL A 248 9.19 15.16 -10.93
CA VAL A 248 10.52 14.79 -10.44
C VAL A 248 11.60 15.05 -11.53
N ILE A 249 11.33 14.77 -12.80
CA ILE A 249 12.23 15.09 -13.90
C ILE A 249 12.43 16.61 -14.00
N ILE A 250 11.35 17.39 -13.95
CA ILE A 250 11.43 18.87 -13.95
C ILE A 250 12.24 19.36 -12.75
N ALA A 251 12.01 18.80 -11.56
CA ALA A 251 12.73 19.18 -10.35
C ALA A 251 14.23 18.88 -10.44
N MET A 252 14.62 17.71 -10.98
CA MET A 252 16.02 17.36 -11.18
C MET A 252 16.70 18.27 -12.19
N ILE A 253 16.05 18.56 -13.35
CA ILE A 253 16.59 19.45 -14.36
C ILE A 253 16.69 20.88 -13.82
N SER A 254 15.63 21.40 -13.21
CA SER A 254 15.60 22.74 -12.64
C SER A 254 16.65 22.94 -11.55
N SER A 255 16.80 21.99 -10.65
CA SER A 255 17.83 22.05 -9.60
C SER A 255 19.24 22.06 -10.17
N GLY A 256 19.47 21.36 -11.29
CA GLY A 256 20.76 21.34 -11.98
C GLY A 256 21.08 22.67 -12.74
N VAL A 257 20.09 23.20 -13.44
CA VAL A 257 20.26 24.42 -14.27
C VAL A 257 20.32 25.68 -13.43
N THR A 258 19.37 25.87 -12.49
CA THR A 258 19.29 27.11 -11.70
C THR A 258 20.09 27.04 -10.39
N GLY A 259 20.39 25.84 -9.93
CA GLY A 259 21.00 25.64 -8.61
C GLY A 259 20.08 26.09 -7.46
N PRO A 260 20.62 26.21 -6.23
CA PRO A 260 19.86 26.70 -5.08
C PRO A 260 19.55 28.18 -5.20
N VAL A 261 18.30 28.55 -4.94
CA VAL A 261 17.76 29.92 -5.12
C VAL A 261 18.31 30.91 -4.06
N ASN A 262 18.63 30.44 -2.87
CA ASN A 262 19.09 31.26 -1.75
C ASN A 262 20.56 31.00 -1.41
N LYS A 263 21.42 30.93 -2.44
CA LYS A 263 22.84 30.71 -2.22
C LYS A 263 23.46 32.00 -1.68
N ASP A 264 24.03 31.93 -0.46
CA ASP A 264 24.85 32.99 0.11
C ASP A 264 26.20 33.03 -0.64
N PRO A 265 26.72 34.22 -1.06
CA PRO A 265 28.00 34.31 -1.75
C PRO A 265 29.17 33.73 -0.93
N ASP A 266 29.10 33.85 0.40
CA ASP A 266 30.14 33.42 1.35
C ASP A 266 30.01 31.93 1.75
N ASP A 267 29.01 31.22 1.26
CA ASP A 267 28.82 29.81 1.61
C ASP A 267 29.90 28.91 0.98
N PRO A 268 30.42 27.94 1.74
CA PRO A 268 31.37 26.99 1.24
C PRO A 268 30.79 26.21 0.06
N PRO A 269 31.63 25.76 -0.90
CA PRO A 269 31.19 24.99 -2.05
C PRO A 269 30.43 23.75 -1.60
N ARG A 270 29.37 23.38 -2.35
CA ARG A 270 28.56 22.20 -2.10
C ARG A 270 29.44 20.96 -2.00
N LYS A 271 29.40 20.28 -0.89
CA LYS A 271 30.08 19.00 -0.71
C LYS A 271 29.06 17.89 -0.66
N LEU A 272 29.20 16.95 -1.57
CA LEU A 272 28.54 15.66 -1.48
C LEU A 272 29.24 14.87 -0.40
N LEU A 273 28.53 14.55 0.69
CA LEU A 273 29.08 13.77 1.77
C LEU A 273 28.71 12.29 1.59
N ALA A 274 29.73 11.45 1.65
CA ALA A 274 29.49 10.00 1.67
C ALA A 274 28.78 9.60 2.96
N PHE A 275 29.13 10.22 4.08
CA PHE A 275 28.56 9.98 5.41
C PHE A 275 28.32 11.32 6.12
N GLY A 276 27.20 11.38 6.87
CA GLY A 276 26.88 12.52 7.73
C GLY A 276 26.14 13.64 7.02
N ALA A 277 25.74 14.65 7.82
CA ALA A 277 24.92 15.77 7.37
C ALA A 277 25.73 16.87 6.71
N THR A 278 25.15 17.53 5.72
CA THR A 278 25.69 18.75 5.10
C THR A 278 25.59 19.94 6.06
N SER A 279 26.51 20.89 5.98
CA SER A 279 26.82 21.92 6.99
C SER A 279 25.68 22.83 7.47
N LYS A 280 24.60 22.99 6.73
CA LYS A 280 23.41 23.81 7.13
C LYS A 280 22.15 22.99 7.37
N VAL A 281 22.25 21.66 7.37
CA VAL A 281 21.12 20.76 7.54
C VAL A 281 21.07 20.31 9.02
N PRO A 282 19.88 20.10 9.60
CA PRO A 282 19.76 19.48 10.92
C PRO A 282 20.56 18.18 11.00
N HIS A 283 21.36 18.01 12.03
CA HIS A 283 22.28 16.88 12.20
C HIS A 283 22.29 16.29 13.60
N SER A 284 21.21 16.47 14.35
CA SER A 284 21.01 15.76 15.60
C SER A 284 20.74 14.28 15.33
N PHE A 285 20.98 13.41 16.29
CA PHE A 285 20.61 12.00 16.20
C PHE A 285 19.12 11.81 15.89
N LEU A 286 18.27 12.66 16.49
CA LEU A 286 16.82 12.64 16.25
C LEU A 286 16.46 12.97 14.81
N ASP A 287 17.16 13.93 14.19
CA ASP A 287 16.96 14.24 12.78
C ASP A 287 17.33 13.06 11.88
N GLY A 288 18.43 12.37 12.19
CA GLY A 288 18.83 11.16 11.49
C GLY A 288 17.77 10.06 11.57
N VAL A 289 17.20 9.83 12.75
CA VAL A 289 16.08 8.87 12.95
C VAL A 289 14.85 9.30 12.18
N LEU A 290 14.48 10.58 12.23
CA LEU A 290 13.33 11.15 11.53
C LEU A 290 13.42 10.92 10.02
N TYR A 291 14.56 11.24 9.41
CA TYR A 291 14.74 11.08 7.96
C TYR A 291 14.90 9.61 7.54
N THR A 292 15.47 8.76 8.39
CA THR A 292 15.45 7.31 8.20
C THR A 292 14.01 6.77 8.19
N SER A 293 13.18 7.24 9.10
CA SER A 293 11.75 6.90 9.14
C SER A 293 11.00 7.39 7.89
N ASN A 294 11.34 8.56 7.36
CA ASN A 294 10.77 9.07 6.11
C ASN A 294 11.14 8.20 4.88
N ILE A 295 12.39 7.70 4.81
CA ILE A 295 12.79 6.73 3.77
C ILE A 295 11.95 5.46 3.91
N PHE A 296 11.76 4.96 5.11
CA PHE A 296 11.00 3.77 5.39
C PHE A 296 9.52 3.89 4.94
N VAL A 297 8.84 4.99 5.29
CA VAL A 297 7.46 5.29 4.84
C VAL A 297 7.36 5.36 3.33
N SER A 298 8.42 5.80 2.65
CA SER A 298 8.42 5.91 1.19
C SER A 298 8.24 4.55 0.48
N PHE A 299 8.57 3.44 1.14
CA PHE A 299 8.29 2.08 0.65
C PHE A 299 6.94 1.53 1.13
N GLY A 300 6.12 2.34 1.76
CA GLY A 300 4.94 1.94 2.52
C GLY A 300 3.65 1.82 1.74
N SER A 301 3.39 0.69 1.15
CA SER A 301 2.09 0.36 0.56
C SER A 301 1.47 -0.93 1.14
N THR A 302 2.03 -1.47 2.22
CA THR A 302 1.65 -2.76 2.81
C THR A 302 0.18 -2.85 3.21
N THR A 303 -0.40 -1.76 3.74
CA THR A 303 -1.81 -1.70 4.14
C THR A 303 -2.78 -1.85 2.96
N ALA A 304 -2.33 -1.56 1.73
CA ALA A 304 -3.12 -1.66 0.52
C ALA A 304 -3.01 -3.03 -0.19
N TYR A 305 -2.07 -3.89 0.18
CA TYR A 305 -1.80 -5.14 -0.54
C TYR A 305 -2.98 -6.10 -0.53
N LEU A 306 -3.53 -6.42 0.65
CA LEU A 306 -4.66 -7.34 0.76
C LEU A 306 -5.92 -6.82 0.06
N PRO A 307 -6.36 -5.55 0.25
CA PRO A 307 -7.51 -5.01 -0.46
C PRO A 307 -7.34 -4.97 -1.98
N ILE A 308 -6.12 -4.71 -2.48
CA ILE A 308 -5.84 -4.71 -3.92
C ILE A 308 -5.89 -6.14 -4.46
N MET A 309 -5.28 -7.12 -3.78
CA MET A 309 -5.35 -8.53 -4.18
C MET A 309 -6.79 -9.06 -4.22
N ALA A 310 -7.63 -8.63 -3.30
CA ALA A 310 -9.05 -9.02 -3.25
C ALA A 310 -9.83 -8.61 -4.51
N GLU A 311 -9.46 -7.49 -5.16
CA GLU A 311 -10.10 -7.02 -6.40
C GLU A 311 -9.37 -7.46 -7.69
N MET A 312 -8.24 -8.16 -7.59
CA MET A 312 -7.51 -8.64 -8.77
C MET A 312 -8.24 -9.81 -9.45
N HIS A 313 -8.26 -9.81 -10.79
CA HIS A 313 -8.74 -10.97 -11.57
C HIS A 313 -8.00 -12.26 -11.20
N HIS A 314 -6.68 -12.17 -11.15
CA HIS A 314 -5.79 -13.26 -10.79
C HIS A 314 -4.87 -12.82 -9.66
N PRO A 315 -5.19 -13.12 -8.38
CA PRO A 315 -4.35 -12.75 -7.24
C PRO A 315 -2.91 -13.30 -7.33
N ARG A 316 -2.70 -14.37 -8.10
CA ARG A 316 -1.35 -14.92 -8.36
C ARG A 316 -0.44 -13.92 -9.08
N ASP A 317 -1.01 -13.04 -9.90
CA ASP A 317 -0.26 -12.02 -10.65
C ASP A 317 0.22 -10.85 -9.75
N PHE A 318 -0.20 -10.81 -8.48
CA PHE A 318 0.23 -9.78 -7.54
C PHE A 318 1.74 -9.68 -7.41
N MET A 319 2.45 -10.82 -7.44
CA MET A 319 3.91 -10.85 -7.34
C MET A 319 4.59 -10.09 -8.50
N PHE A 320 4.01 -10.12 -9.70
CA PHE A 320 4.51 -9.29 -10.81
C PHE A 320 4.39 -7.79 -10.48
N SER A 321 3.24 -7.37 -9.96
CA SER A 321 2.97 -5.97 -9.59
C SER A 321 3.86 -5.51 -8.45
N LEU A 322 4.11 -6.38 -7.45
CA LEU A 322 4.99 -6.13 -6.31
C LEU A 322 6.45 -5.96 -6.76
N ASN A 323 6.96 -6.88 -7.59
CA ASN A 323 8.32 -6.80 -8.10
C ASN A 323 8.56 -5.50 -8.89
N LEU A 324 7.58 -5.13 -9.72
CA LEU A 324 7.65 -3.90 -10.50
C LEU A 324 7.59 -2.66 -9.60
N LEU A 325 6.72 -2.65 -8.59
CA LEU A 325 6.62 -1.58 -7.60
C LEU A 325 7.96 -1.34 -6.90
N VAL A 326 8.53 -2.39 -6.31
CA VAL A 326 9.75 -2.28 -5.49
C VAL A 326 10.93 -1.87 -6.35
N ALA A 327 11.10 -2.45 -7.54
CA ALA A 327 12.18 -2.10 -8.46
C ALA A 327 12.12 -0.64 -8.91
N ILE A 328 10.95 -0.18 -9.35
CA ILE A 328 10.77 1.21 -9.81
C ILE A 328 10.93 2.19 -8.65
N SER A 329 10.35 1.92 -7.48
CA SER A 329 10.47 2.80 -6.31
C SER A 329 11.93 2.92 -5.86
N PHE A 330 12.67 1.82 -5.77
CA PHE A 330 14.09 1.83 -5.41
C PHE A 330 14.92 2.69 -6.37
N VAL A 331 14.80 2.44 -7.68
CA VAL A 331 15.56 3.18 -8.71
C VAL A 331 15.21 4.67 -8.67
N LEU A 332 13.93 5.02 -8.58
CA LEU A 332 13.48 6.41 -8.53
C LEU A 332 14.02 7.13 -7.30
N TYR A 333 13.92 6.53 -6.12
CA TYR A 333 14.36 7.17 -4.88
C TYR A 333 15.86 7.40 -4.86
N VAL A 334 16.65 6.44 -5.34
CA VAL A 334 18.11 6.58 -5.42
C VAL A 334 18.49 7.68 -6.42
N ILE A 335 17.91 7.68 -7.61
CA ILE A 335 18.22 8.67 -8.64
C ILE A 335 17.84 10.08 -8.16
N VAL A 336 16.61 10.24 -7.68
CA VAL A 336 16.09 11.56 -7.23
C VAL A 336 16.85 12.07 -6.03
N GLY A 337 17.06 11.23 -5.03
CA GLY A 337 17.80 11.59 -3.83
C GLY A 337 19.22 12.05 -4.14
N CYS A 338 19.96 11.28 -4.94
CA CYS A 338 21.34 11.59 -5.30
C CYS A 338 21.44 12.84 -6.18
N ILE A 339 20.64 12.95 -7.25
CA ILE A 339 20.73 14.08 -8.19
C ILE A 339 20.29 15.38 -7.51
N MET A 340 19.16 15.40 -6.81
CA MET A 340 18.70 16.60 -6.16
C MET A 340 19.62 17.03 -5.01
N ASN A 341 20.15 16.08 -4.23
CA ASN A 341 21.15 16.41 -3.21
C ASN A 341 22.46 16.92 -3.83
N TYR A 342 22.93 16.33 -4.93
CA TYR A 342 24.09 16.84 -5.66
C TYR A 342 23.90 18.29 -6.10
N ASN A 343 22.73 18.65 -6.60
CA ASN A 343 22.43 19.97 -7.12
C ASN A 343 22.16 21.00 -6.02
N LEU A 344 21.44 20.64 -4.96
CA LEU A 344 20.97 21.55 -3.91
C LEU A 344 21.83 21.52 -2.65
N GLY A 345 22.39 20.36 -2.27
CA GLY A 345 23.24 20.17 -1.11
C GLY A 345 22.57 20.69 0.17
N GLN A 346 23.26 21.62 0.83
CA GLN A 346 22.85 22.24 2.11
C GLN A 346 21.58 23.10 2.03
N TYR A 347 21.10 23.43 0.84
CA TYR A 347 19.89 24.24 0.62
C TYR A 347 18.63 23.41 0.37
N THR A 348 18.75 22.09 0.46
CA THR A 348 17.62 21.19 0.31
C THR A 348 16.59 21.46 1.40
N LYS A 349 15.32 21.59 1.02
CA LYS A 349 14.18 21.72 1.92
C LYS A 349 13.34 20.44 1.88
N SER A 350 12.41 20.30 2.79
CA SER A 350 11.39 19.26 2.74
C SER A 350 10.00 19.90 2.97
N PRO A 351 9.07 19.75 2.02
CA PRO A 351 9.20 19.02 0.73
C PRO A 351 10.23 19.63 -0.23
N SER A 352 10.93 18.78 -0.98
CA SER A 352 12.07 19.19 -1.82
C SER A 352 11.72 20.16 -2.95
N LEU A 353 10.46 20.18 -3.40
CA LEU A 353 9.96 21.11 -4.42
C LEU A 353 10.10 22.57 -3.96
N GLY A 354 10.03 22.85 -2.66
CA GLY A 354 10.23 24.18 -2.10
C GLY A 354 11.66 24.74 -2.21
N SER A 355 12.62 23.93 -2.70
CA SER A 355 14.01 24.34 -2.95
C SER A 355 14.25 24.85 -4.36
N LEU A 356 13.27 24.74 -5.25
CA LEU A 356 13.37 25.14 -6.66
C LEU A 356 13.15 26.65 -6.84
N SER A 357 13.44 27.16 -8.04
CA SER A 357 13.16 28.54 -8.40
C SER A 357 11.65 28.85 -8.31
N PRO A 358 11.24 30.12 -8.04
CA PRO A 358 9.84 30.45 -7.81
C PRO A 358 8.88 30.04 -8.92
N ILE A 359 9.33 30.07 -10.19
CA ILE A 359 8.54 29.63 -11.33
C ILE A 359 8.41 28.10 -11.32
N MET A 360 9.54 27.39 -11.10
CA MET A 360 9.55 25.92 -11.14
C MET A 360 8.82 25.31 -9.94
N VAL A 361 8.80 25.96 -8.78
CA VAL A 361 7.95 25.57 -7.65
C VAL A 361 6.48 25.56 -8.07
N LYS A 362 5.99 26.65 -8.73
CA LYS A 362 4.60 26.73 -9.20
C LYS A 362 4.29 25.64 -10.21
N VAL A 363 5.15 25.45 -11.21
CA VAL A 363 4.99 24.41 -12.24
C VAL A 363 4.95 23.02 -11.60
N SER A 364 5.89 22.74 -10.69
CA SER A 364 5.99 21.42 -10.04
C SER A 364 4.80 21.12 -9.13
N TYR A 365 4.33 22.08 -8.34
CA TYR A 365 3.14 21.86 -7.51
C TYR A 365 1.86 21.78 -8.36
N GLY A 366 1.74 22.56 -9.43
CA GLY A 366 0.59 22.50 -10.34
C GLY A 366 0.49 21.14 -11.03
N LEU A 367 1.59 20.65 -11.60
CA LEU A 367 1.64 19.31 -12.19
C LEU A 367 1.52 18.19 -11.15
N GLY A 368 1.97 18.41 -9.93
CA GLY A 368 1.93 17.44 -8.83
C GLY A 368 0.58 17.29 -8.14
N LEU A 369 -0.36 18.24 -8.34
CA LEU A 369 -1.69 18.20 -7.73
C LEU A 369 -2.43 16.88 -7.92
N PRO A 370 -2.48 16.27 -9.12
CA PRO A 370 -3.13 14.97 -9.31
C PRO A 370 -2.53 13.89 -8.41
N THR A 371 -1.21 13.90 -8.22
CA THR A 371 -0.55 12.91 -7.36
C THR A 371 -0.90 13.11 -5.90
N ILE A 372 -0.86 14.34 -5.40
CA ILE A 372 -1.19 14.67 -4.02
C ILE A 372 -2.62 14.27 -3.72
N LEU A 373 -3.55 14.54 -4.65
CA LEU A 373 -4.97 14.23 -4.50
C LEU A 373 -5.23 12.72 -4.49
N VAL A 374 -4.75 12.01 -5.53
CA VAL A 374 -5.06 10.60 -5.72
C VAL A 374 -4.50 9.73 -4.61
N ALA A 375 -3.27 9.99 -4.16
CA ALA A 375 -2.64 9.19 -3.12
C ALA A 375 -3.36 9.30 -1.76
N GLY A 376 -3.80 10.51 -1.38
CA GLY A 376 -4.64 10.71 -0.20
C GLY A 376 -5.98 9.97 -0.30
N CYS A 377 -6.62 10.04 -1.48
CA CYS A 377 -7.87 9.33 -1.75
C CYS A 377 -7.68 7.79 -1.70
N CYS A 378 -6.57 7.25 -2.21
CA CYS A 378 -6.27 5.82 -2.13
C CYS A 378 -6.25 5.32 -0.68
N SER A 379 -5.63 6.08 0.25
CA SER A 379 -5.62 5.73 1.66
C SER A 379 -7.03 5.71 2.27
N GLY A 380 -7.85 6.71 1.97
CA GLY A 380 -9.26 6.77 2.36
C GLY A 380 -10.06 5.57 1.86
N GLN A 381 -9.82 5.15 0.61
CA GLN A 381 -10.48 3.98 0.01
C GLN A 381 -10.17 2.68 0.75
N VAL A 382 -8.90 2.44 1.07
CA VAL A 382 -8.47 1.22 1.78
C VAL A 382 -9.20 1.10 3.12
N THR A 383 -9.17 2.16 3.93
CA THR A 383 -9.79 2.16 5.26
C THR A 383 -11.31 2.25 5.18
N GLY A 384 -11.84 3.07 4.27
CA GLY A 384 -13.28 3.18 4.08
C GLY A 384 -13.94 1.84 3.72
N LYS A 385 -13.33 1.06 2.82
CA LYS A 385 -13.80 -0.28 2.47
C LYS A 385 -13.72 -1.25 3.64
N MET A 386 -12.63 -1.21 4.41
CA MET A 386 -12.49 -2.03 5.61
C MET A 386 -13.61 -1.74 6.63
N LEU A 387 -13.86 -0.47 6.92
CA LEU A 387 -14.91 -0.06 7.85
C LEU A 387 -16.30 -0.41 7.33
N LEU A 388 -16.53 -0.24 6.03
CA LEU A 388 -17.81 -0.58 5.40
C LEU A 388 -18.12 -2.09 5.53
N VAL A 389 -17.13 -2.95 5.26
CA VAL A 389 -17.28 -4.41 5.43
C VAL A 389 -17.60 -4.76 6.88
N ASN A 390 -17.04 -4.04 7.86
CA ASN A 390 -17.32 -4.26 9.27
C ASN A 390 -18.75 -3.87 9.67
N VAL A 391 -19.21 -2.72 9.20
CA VAL A 391 -20.57 -2.24 9.48
C VAL A 391 -21.62 -3.22 8.94
N PHE A 392 -21.37 -3.78 7.75
CA PHE A 392 -22.31 -4.72 7.11
C PHE A 392 -21.91 -6.19 7.32
N ARG A 393 -21.11 -6.50 8.33
CA ARG A 393 -20.69 -7.87 8.65
C ARG A 393 -21.92 -8.76 8.91
N GLY A 394 -22.06 -9.82 8.09
CA GLY A 394 -23.21 -10.73 8.14
C GLY A 394 -24.42 -10.32 7.27
N SER A 395 -24.36 -9.20 6.55
CA SER A 395 -25.45 -8.72 5.69
C SER A 395 -24.97 -8.40 4.27
N TRP A 396 -24.51 -9.41 3.55
CA TRP A 396 -23.96 -9.27 2.21
C TRP A 396 -24.90 -8.60 1.21
N ARG A 397 -26.22 -8.69 1.42
CA ARG A 397 -27.23 -8.00 0.61
C ARG A 397 -26.97 -6.49 0.55
N TYR A 398 -26.60 -5.87 1.66
CA TYR A 398 -26.32 -4.43 1.69
C TYR A 398 -25.03 -4.02 0.96
N LEU A 399 -24.06 -4.93 0.84
CA LEU A 399 -22.82 -4.67 0.09
C LEU A 399 -23.02 -4.74 -1.43
N LEU A 400 -23.99 -5.54 -1.89
CA LEU A 400 -24.30 -5.76 -3.30
C LEU A 400 -25.38 -4.82 -3.82
N ASP A 401 -26.42 -4.55 -3.01
CA ASP A 401 -27.51 -3.66 -3.36
C ASP A 401 -27.08 -2.21 -3.22
N ARG A 402 -27.33 -1.40 -4.28
CA ARG A 402 -27.09 0.05 -4.30
C ARG A 402 -28.14 0.80 -3.47
N ASN A 403 -28.36 0.41 -2.22
CA ASN A 403 -29.35 1.04 -1.34
C ASN A 403 -28.87 2.41 -0.82
N TRP A 404 -29.80 3.33 -0.59
CA TRP A 404 -29.52 4.65 -0.01
C TRP A 404 -28.79 4.58 1.34
N THR A 405 -29.12 3.59 2.18
CA THR A 405 -28.44 3.32 3.46
C THR A 405 -26.96 3.02 3.28
N PHE A 406 -26.63 2.20 2.27
CA PHE A 406 -25.24 1.88 1.93
C PHE A 406 -24.45 3.14 1.53
N TRP A 407 -25.01 3.95 0.63
CA TRP A 407 -24.37 5.19 0.20
C TRP A 407 -24.26 6.21 1.34
N GLY A 408 -25.27 6.31 2.20
CA GLY A 408 -25.25 7.18 3.39
C GLY A 408 -24.10 6.81 4.34
N ILE A 409 -23.92 5.52 4.64
CA ILE A 409 -22.82 5.05 5.50
C ILE A 409 -21.44 5.27 4.82
N TRP A 410 -21.33 5.01 3.51
CA TRP A 410 -20.11 5.25 2.77
C TRP A 410 -19.69 6.73 2.81
N ILE A 411 -20.62 7.63 2.55
CA ILE A 411 -20.40 9.08 2.61
C ILE A 411 -20.01 9.49 4.03
N LEU A 412 -20.72 8.99 5.06
CA LEU A 412 -20.44 9.30 6.45
C LEU A 412 -19.02 8.88 6.87
N ILE A 413 -18.59 7.67 6.51
CA ILE A 413 -17.23 7.18 6.76
C ILE A 413 -16.19 8.13 6.12
N ASN A 414 -16.39 8.51 4.86
CA ASN A 414 -15.46 9.38 4.16
C ASN A 414 -15.42 10.80 4.74
N ILE A 415 -16.59 11.41 5.04
CA ILE A 415 -16.64 12.72 5.70
C ILE A 415 -15.89 12.69 7.03
N THR A 416 -16.19 11.71 7.87
CA THR A 416 -15.55 11.59 9.19
C THR A 416 -14.04 11.41 9.06
N SER A 417 -13.57 10.56 8.13
CA SER A 417 -12.15 10.32 7.88
C SER A 417 -11.43 11.60 7.44
N TRP A 418 -11.97 12.34 6.44
CA TRP A 418 -11.35 13.57 5.95
C TRP A 418 -11.42 14.72 6.96
N ALA A 419 -12.51 14.82 7.76
CA ALA A 419 -12.62 15.81 8.83
C ALA A 419 -11.59 15.56 9.93
N LEU A 420 -11.43 14.31 10.38
CA LEU A 420 -10.40 13.95 11.36
C LEU A 420 -8.99 14.18 10.82
N ALA A 421 -8.74 13.85 9.54
CA ALA A 421 -7.48 14.10 8.88
C ALA A 421 -7.14 15.59 8.80
N PHE A 422 -8.14 16.44 8.52
CA PHE A 422 -7.97 17.89 8.52
C PHE A 422 -7.62 18.42 9.91
N VAL A 423 -8.37 18.02 10.94
CA VAL A 423 -8.05 18.43 12.34
C VAL A 423 -6.64 18.02 12.73
N LEU A 424 -6.24 16.78 12.38
CA LEU A 424 -4.90 16.29 12.70
C LEU A 424 -3.80 17.05 11.92
N ALA A 425 -4.05 17.40 10.67
CA ALA A 425 -3.13 18.18 9.84
C ALA A 425 -2.89 19.59 10.43
N GLU A 426 -3.92 20.22 10.98
CA GLU A 426 -3.82 21.53 11.61
C GLU A 426 -3.16 21.49 12.99
N LEU A 427 -3.28 20.36 13.72
CA LEU A 427 -2.57 20.16 15.00
C LEU A 427 -1.06 20.00 14.81
N ILE A 428 -0.61 19.43 13.71
CA ILE A 428 0.82 19.18 13.42
C ILE A 428 1.15 19.70 12.01
N PRO A 429 1.28 21.00 11.79
CA PRO A 429 1.39 21.59 10.45
C PRO A 429 2.78 21.43 9.80
N PHE A 430 3.65 20.58 10.34
CA PHE A 430 5.00 20.34 9.84
C PHE A 430 5.09 19.02 9.09
N PHE A 431 5.18 19.07 7.77
CA PHE A 431 5.19 17.90 6.87
C PHE A 431 6.17 16.81 7.30
N ASN A 432 7.41 17.14 7.57
CA ASN A 432 8.43 16.16 7.96
C ASN A 432 8.18 15.50 9.31
N THR A 433 7.84 16.30 10.32
CA THR A 433 7.54 15.79 11.66
C THR A 433 6.31 14.91 11.64
N PHE A 434 5.31 15.31 10.86
CA PHE A 434 4.08 14.52 10.65
C PHE A 434 4.38 13.17 10.02
N LEU A 435 5.20 13.17 8.97
CA LEU A 435 5.60 11.95 8.24
C LEU A 435 6.43 11.02 9.14
N GLY A 436 7.38 11.57 9.89
CA GLY A 436 8.22 10.81 10.82
C GLY A 436 7.46 10.23 12.00
N LEU A 437 6.49 10.97 12.54
CA LEU A 437 5.60 10.45 13.59
C LEU A 437 4.75 9.29 13.07
N MET A 438 4.19 9.44 11.87
CA MET A 438 3.46 8.37 11.22
C MET A 438 4.32 7.12 11.05
N ALA A 439 5.58 7.28 10.61
CA ALA A 439 6.50 6.18 10.44
C ALA A 439 6.81 5.46 11.75
N SER A 440 7.19 6.19 12.77
CA SER A 440 7.64 5.62 14.05
C SER A 440 6.54 4.84 14.78
N VAL A 441 5.29 5.28 14.67
CA VAL A 441 4.16 4.66 15.37
C VAL A 441 3.59 3.47 14.60
N PHE A 442 3.40 3.61 13.29
CA PHE A 442 2.57 2.64 12.55
C PHE A 442 3.36 1.61 11.76
N TRP A 443 4.55 1.98 11.25
CA TRP A 443 5.28 1.06 10.39
C TRP A 443 5.83 -0.16 11.12
N THR A 444 6.28 -0.02 12.36
CA THR A 444 6.71 -1.14 13.19
C THR A 444 5.60 -2.17 13.44
N ILE A 445 4.35 -1.77 13.29
CA ILE A 445 3.19 -2.64 13.55
C ILE A 445 2.76 -3.38 12.28
N PHE A 446 2.95 -2.77 11.10
CA PHE A 446 2.51 -3.35 9.82
C PHE A 446 3.62 -4.11 9.07
N LEU A 447 4.82 -4.10 9.61
CA LEU A 447 5.96 -4.93 9.21
C LEU A 447 5.99 -6.26 9.95
#